data_bb4debdf9c200483dae055bf594d76f1
#
_entry.id   bb4debdf9c200483dae055bf594d76f1
#
_cell.length_a   1.000
_cell.length_b   1.000
_cell.length_c   1.000
_cell.angle_alpha   90.00
_cell.angle_beta   90.00
_cell.angle_gamma   90.00
#
_symmetry.space_group_name_H-M   'P 1'
#
loop_
_entity.id
_entity.type
_entity.pdbx_description
1 polymer ?
#
loop_
_entity_poly.entity_id
_entity_poly.type
_entity_poly.pdbx_seq_one_letter_code
_entity_poly.pdbx_strand_id
1 'polypeptide(L)'
;MAGSWQPLKSQPTFSASTMLLLTDGTIMCQDGGGTAWWKLTPDLHGDYVNGTWSPLASMHHSRLYYASAVLRDGRVFMAGGEYSDAGSETNKAEMYYPTIDWWAEIPSPAWSEVGDAPCCVLPDGRILVGSIDSTETAIFDPVTETWTDAASKDDSSSEETWVLLPDETVLAVECSAHPKAEKYVIAADEWVSAGTLPIELVQASSIEIGPGMALPDGRAFFAGATGHTALYTPPPIANEAGTWTTGPDFPDGLEAKDAPGCLMPNGKVLLIASPAGEGGSYPGPTHFFEFDPAANTMTAVTDPANAGGPCFTGRMMLLPTGQVLFTSGSSQAFVYTPSPSGVLEDDWRPEIVSCPTLLRAKQTFTLQGEQLTGLSQAVSYGDDAGLATNYPLVRIRNIKTGHVRYCRTFNHSTMAVGTGETTQHTSFKVPAGMEQGEAELEVVVNGIASEAVRVNVGPFLLHFHLDEAAVNQLIGSLADGPLWVLGPHGPVPVDPWGPKIGKQAEAARDQIITAVRELQQLGNEVEKLREQADRFEGEIEPSRGGIRATVAH
;
A
#
# COMPACT_ATOMS: atom_id res chain seq x y z
N MET A 1 3.28 14.24 -26.86
CA MET A 1 2.02 13.51 -27.13
C MET A 1 1.21 13.59 -25.85
N ALA A 2 -0.08 13.77 -25.93
CA ALA A 2 -0.95 13.68 -24.75
C ALA A 2 -0.90 12.28 -24.13
N GLY A 3 -1.25 12.15 -22.85
CA GLY A 3 -1.39 10.85 -22.21
C GLY A 3 -2.47 10.00 -22.90
N SER A 4 -2.48 8.71 -22.63
CA SER A 4 -3.37 7.77 -23.35
C SER A 4 -3.93 6.70 -22.44
N TRP A 5 -5.14 6.26 -22.72
CA TRP A 5 -5.84 5.20 -22.03
C TRP A 5 -5.78 3.87 -22.77
N GLN A 6 -5.60 2.80 -22.00
CA GLN A 6 -5.73 1.43 -22.50
C GLN A 6 -6.65 0.63 -21.57
N PRO A 7 -7.65 -0.12 -22.11
CA PRO A 7 -8.43 -1.03 -21.28
C PRO A 7 -7.56 -2.20 -20.82
N LEU A 8 -7.79 -2.73 -19.63
CA LEU A 8 -7.21 -4.01 -19.23
C LEU A 8 -7.65 -5.09 -20.23
N LYS A 9 -6.76 -6.02 -20.58
CA LYS A 9 -7.12 -7.16 -21.43
C LYS A 9 -8.07 -8.13 -20.74
N SER A 10 -7.87 -8.33 -19.42
CA SER A 10 -8.79 -9.08 -18.57
C SER A 10 -9.58 -8.08 -17.75
N GLN A 11 -10.80 -7.76 -18.19
CA GLN A 11 -11.67 -6.85 -17.46
C GLN A 11 -12.22 -7.51 -16.19
N PRO A 12 -12.52 -6.72 -15.12
CA PRO A 12 -13.18 -7.23 -13.93
C PRO A 12 -14.53 -7.90 -14.28
N THR A 13 -14.84 -8.99 -13.61
CA THR A 13 -16.17 -9.63 -13.66
C THR A 13 -17.06 -9.18 -12.50
N PHE A 14 -16.67 -8.14 -11.81
CA PHE A 14 -17.25 -7.57 -10.60
C PHE A 14 -17.26 -6.03 -10.72
N SER A 15 -17.92 -5.35 -9.79
CA SER A 15 -17.95 -3.88 -9.72
C SER A 15 -16.67 -3.37 -9.05
N ALA A 16 -15.65 -3.05 -9.85
CA ALA A 16 -14.35 -2.64 -9.33
C ALA A 16 -14.44 -1.26 -8.63
N SER A 17 -14.22 -1.24 -7.33
CA SER A 17 -14.31 -0.09 -6.43
C SER A 17 -12.96 0.21 -5.77
N THR A 18 -12.91 0.37 -4.45
CA THR A 18 -11.70 0.69 -3.67
C THR A 18 -10.55 -0.25 -3.99
N MET A 19 -9.36 0.33 -4.22
CA MET A 19 -8.15 -0.40 -4.59
C MET A 19 -7.02 -0.10 -3.62
N LEU A 20 -6.16 -1.10 -3.37
CA LEU A 20 -4.95 -0.94 -2.57
C LEU A 20 -3.79 -1.66 -3.26
N LEU A 21 -2.65 -1.00 -3.36
CA LEU A 21 -1.42 -1.60 -3.87
C LEU A 21 -0.78 -2.43 -2.74
N LEU A 22 -0.70 -3.74 -2.89
CA LEU A 22 -0.01 -4.58 -1.91
C LEU A 22 1.50 -4.51 -2.06
N THR A 23 2.22 -4.79 -0.98
CA THR A 23 3.69 -4.68 -0.95
C THR A 23 4.42 -5.73 -1.79
N ASP A 24 3.69 -6.64 -2.45
CA ASP A 24 4.19 -7.58 -3.46
C ASP A 24 3.90 -7.13 -4.91
N GLY A 25 3.45 -5.89 -5.09
CA GLY A 25 3.14 -5.30 -6.40
C GLY A 25 1.80 -5.76 -7.00
N THR A 26 1.01 -6.55 -6.28
CA THR A 26 -0.37 -6.88 -6.71
C THR A 26 -1.34 -5.80 -6.21
N ILE A 27 -2.49 -5.66 -6.88
CA ILE A 27 -3.54 -4.73 -6.48
C ILE A 27 -4.70 -5.54 -5.91
N MET A 28 -5.13 -5.27 -4.68
CA MET A 28 -6.42 -5.75 -4.19
C MET A 28 -7.51 -4.73 -4.53
N CYS A 29 -8.69 -5.21 -4.91
CA CYS A 29 -9.82 -4.41 -5.35
C CYS A 29 -11.12 -4.97 -4.78
N GLN A 30 -11.92 -4.11 -4.17
CA GLN A 30 -13.22 -4.47 -3.60
C GLN A 30 -14.28 -4.62 -4.70
N ASP A 31 -15.22 -5.54 -4.51
CA ASP A 31 -16.41 -5.69 -5.35
C ASP A 31 -17.55 -4.82 -4.80
N GLY A 32 -17.71 -3.64 -5.35
CA GLY A 32 -18.70 -2.65 -4.92
C GLY A 32 -18.57 -2.35 -3.43
N GLY A 33 -19.66 -2.23 -2.72
CA GLY A 33 -19.70 -2.09 -1.26
C GLY A 33 -19.84 -3.43 -0.52
N GLY A 34 -19.59 -4.55 -1.19
CA GLY A 34 -19.69 -5.89 -0.63
C GLY A 34 -18.46 -6.33 0.17
N THR A 35 -18.47 -7.58 0.63
CA THR A 35 -17.35 -8.16 1.38
C THR A 35 -16.29 -8.83 0.49
N ALA A 36 -16.58 -9.01 -0.80
CA ALA A 36 -15.70 -9.73 -1.72
C ALA A 36 -14.53 -8.87 -2.19
N TRP A 37 -13.36 -9.48 -2.30
CA TRP A 37 -12.14 -8.86 -2.78
C TRP A 37 -11.52 -9.64 -3.93
N TRP A 38 -10.86 -8.93 -4.81
CA TRP A 38 -10.16 -9.47 -5.97
C TRP A 38 -8.73 -8.95 -6.03
N LYS A 39 -7.85 -9.74 -6.63
CA LYS A 39 -6.44 -9.39 -6.81
C LYS A 39 -6.09 -9.30 -8.29
N LEU A 40 -5.58 -8.16 -8.73
CA LEU A 40 -4.95 -7.98 -10.03
C LEU A 40 -3.46 -8.29 -9.91
N THR A 41 -3.01 -9.30 -10.64
CA THR A 41 -1.59 -9.67 -10.74
C THR A 41 -1.06 -9.26 -12.10
N PRO A 42 0.03 -8.48 -12.20
CA PRO A 42 0.63 -8.13 -13.49
C PRO A 42 1.17 -9.37 -14.20
N ASP A 43 1.40 -9.27 -15.50
CA ASP A 43 1.98 -10.34 -16.28
C ASP A 43 3.46 -10.60 -15.94
N LEU A 44 4.10 -11.54 -16.65
CA LEU A 44 5.51 -11.89 -16.45
C LEU A 44 6.50 -10.75 -16.77
N HIS A 45 6.07 -9.69 -17.41
CA HIS A 45 6.87 -8.51 -17.71
C HIS A 45 6.55 -7.32 -16.79
N GLY A 46 5.67 -7.53 -15.79
CA GLY A 46 5.25 -6.50 -14.87
C GLY A 46 4.18 -5.56 -15.42
N ASP A 47 3.53 -5.92 -16.55
CA ASP A 47 2.52 -5.11 -17.20
C ASP A 47 1.12 -5.42 -16.62
N TYR A 48 0.48 -4.40 -16.08
CA TYR A 48 -0.87 -4.51 -15.50
C TYR A 48 -1.98 -4.53 -16.56
N VAL A 49 -1.76 -3.95 -17.75
CA VAL A 49 -2.73 -4.05 -18.87
C VAL A 49 -2.96 -5.51 -19.27
N ASN A 50 -1.92 -6.33 -19.15
CA ASN A 50 -1.97 -7.76 -19.39
C ASN A 50 -2.26 -8.59 -18.14
N GLY A 51 -2.52 -7.93 -17.01
CA GLY A 51 -2.76 -8.57 -15.71
C GLY A 51 -3.99 -9.48 -15.69
N THR A 52 -4.06 -10.29 -14.64
CA THR A 52 -5.16 -11.24 -14.44
C THR A 52 -5.76 -11.08 -13.06
N TRP A 53 -7.09 -11.21 -12.98
CA TRP A 53 -7.84 -11.18 -11.73
C TRP A 53 -7.97 -12.55 -11.10
N SER A 54 -7.87 -12.62 -9.79
CA SER A 54 -8.17 -13.79 -8.98
C SER A 54 -8.89 -13.37 -7.69
N PRO A 55 -9.81 -14.20 -7.15
CA PRO A 55 -10.47 -13.87 -5.89
C PRO A 55 -9.48 -13.88 -4.73
N LEU A 56 -9.76 -13.07 -3.72
CA LEU A 56 -9.15 -13.07 -2.39
C LEU A 56 -10.20 -13.48 -1.34
N ALA A 57 -9.75 -13.74 -0.12
CA ALA A 57 -10.65 -13.94 1.01
C ALA A 57 -11.56 -12.72 1.19
N SER A 58 -12.82 -12.96 1.54
CA SER A 58 -13.78 -11.90 1.85
C SER A 58 -13.56 -11.36 3.24
N MET A 59 -13.74 -10.03 3.42
CA MET A 59 -13.82 -9.40 4.74
C MET A 59 -15.14 -9.81 5.46
N HIS A 60 -15.26 -9.50 6.73
CA HIS A 60 -16.43 -9.90 7.52
C HIS A 60 -17.61 -8.94 7.37
N HIS A 61 -17.32 -7.63 7.24
CA HIS A 61 -18.34 -6.57 7.20
C HIS A 61 -18.33 -5.85 5.85
N SER A 62 -19.50 -5.73 5.22
CA SER A 62 -19.67 -4.89 4.03
C SER A 62 -19.54 -3.41 4.39
N ARG A 63 -18.94 -2.62 3.53
CA ARG A 63 -18.75 -1.17 3.71
C ARG A 63 -18.34 -0.49 2.42
N LEU A 64 -18.66 0.79 2.27
CA LEU A 64 -18.10 1.74 1.32
C LEU A 64 -17.50 2.91 2.10
N TYR A 65 -16.65 3.70 1.46
CA TYR A 65 -16.10 4.95 2.01
C TYR A 65 -15.58 4.72 3.45
N TYR A 66 -14.37 4.27 3.57
CA TYR A 66 -13.81 3.85 4.85
C TYR A 66 -12.32 4.13 4.95
N ALA A 67 -11.87 4.39 6.15
CA ALA A 67 -10.45 4.49 6.45
C ALA A 67 -9.74 3.17 6.11
N SER A 68 -8.76 3.22 5.23
CA SER A 68 -7.96 2.05 4.85
C SER A 68 -6.50 2.41 4.63
N ALA A 69 -5.59 1.46 4.89
CA ALA A 69 -4.16 1.70 4.72
C ALA A 69 -3.36 0.41 4.53
N VAL A 70 -2.33 0.47 3.69
CA VAL A 70 -1.27 -0.55 3.64
C VAL A 70 -0.20 -0.20 4.65
N LEU A 71 0.09 -1.14 5.55
CA LEU A 71 0.96 -0.92 6.70
C LEU A 71 2.43 -1.22 6.39
N ARG A 72 3.34 -0.69 7.23
CA ARG A 72 4.78 -0.92 7.10
C ARG A 72 5.22 -2.39 7.14
N ASP A 73 4.38 -3.30 7.63
CA ASP A 73 4.62 -4.75 7.64
C ASP A 73 3.94 -5.49 6.49
N GLY A 74 3.19 -4.76 5.64
CA GLY A 74 2.48 -5.25 4.47
C GLY A 74 1.11 -5.84 4.76
N ARG A 75 0.57 -5.71 5.98
CA ARG A 75 -0.84 -5.94 6.28
C ARG A 75 -1.68 -4.78 5.76
N VAL A 76 -3.01 -4.96 5.70
CA VAL A 76 -3.94 -3.91 5.32
C VAL A 76 -4.92 -3.67 6.47
N PHE A 77 -5.00 -2.42 6.90
CA PHE A 77 -5.93 -1.94 7.92
C PHE A 77 -7.18 -1.38 7.27
N MET A 78 -8.35 -1.60 7.89
CA MET A 78 -9.62 -0.98 7.54
C MET A 78 -10.43 -0.68 8.78
N ALA A 79 -11.06 0.50 8.83
CA ALA A 79 -11.97 0.89 9.91
C ALA A 79 -13.07 1.82 9.39
N GLY A 80 -14.24 1.75 10.00
CA GLY A 80 -15.36 2.60 9.66
C GLY A 80 -16.08 2.21 8.37
N GLY A 81 -16.62 3.20 7.73
CA GLY A 81 -17.34 3.15 6.46
C GLY A 81 -18.84 3.33 6.60
N GLU A 82 -19.44 3.68 5.46
CA GLU A 82 -20.88 3.78 5.24
C GLU A 82 -21.47 2.52 4.61
N TYR A 83 -22.79 2.52 4.44
CA TYR A 83 -23.55 1.43 3.78
C TYR A 83 -23.14 0.06 4.30
N SER A 84 -22.86 -0.03 5.60
CA SER A 84 -22.46 -1.25 6.26
C SER A 84 -23.60 -2.29 6.23
N ASP A 85 -23.30 -3.53 6.61
CA ASP A 85 -24.32 -4.59 6.79
C ASP A 85 -25.40 -4.24 7.81
N ALA A 86 -25.18 -3.23 8.67
CA ALA A 86 -26.22 -2.62 9.53
C ALA A 86 -27.05 -1.54 8.79
N GLY A 87 -26.71 -1.18 7.56
CA GLY A 87 -27.40 -0.17 6.74
C GLY A 87 -27.11 1.27 7.13
N SER A 88 -26.06 1.53 7.90
CA SER A 88 -25.61 2.83 8.37
C SER A 88 -24.09 2.83 8.49
N GLU A 89 -23.57 3.88 9.06
CA GLU A 89 -22.16 4.00 9.43
C GLU A 89 -21.74 2.99 10.49
N THR A 90 -20.44 2.71 10.55
CA THR A 90 -19.92 1.70 11.46
C THR A 90 -18.60 2.13 12.10
N ASN A 91 -18.30 1.53 13.27
CA ASN A 91 -16.98 1.61 13.90
C ASN A 91 -16.17 0.32 13.73
N LYS A 92 -16.66 -0.66 12.97
CA LYS A 92 -15.98 -1.95 12.81
C LYS A 92 -14.62 -1.78 12.15
N ALA A 93 -13.63 -2.51 12.66
CA ALA A 93 -12.29 -2.51 12.14
C ALA A 93 -11.80 -3.94 11.83
N GLU A 94 -11.04 -4.09 10.77
CA GLU A 94 -10.54 -5.36 10.27
C GLU A 94 -9.10 -5.22 9.76
N MET A 95 -8.36 -6.32 9.83
CA MET A 95 -7.00 -6.43 9.32
C MET A 95 -6.90 -7.56 8.29
N TYR A 96 -6.39 -7.26 7.10
CA TYR A 96 -6.08 -8.27 6.09
C TYR A 96 -4.61 -8.69 6.16
N TYR A 97 -4.38 -10.00 6.08
CA TYR A 97 -3.06 -10.64 6.10
C TYR A 97 -2.74 -11.23 4.72
N PRO A 98 -2.07 -10.48 3.82
CA PRO A 98 -1.85 -10.91 2.42
C PRO A 98 -1.06 -12.20 2.29
N THR A 99 -0.22 -12.56 3.28
CA THR A 99 0.63 -13.76 3.23
C THR A 99 -0.14 -15.07 3.38
N ILE A 100 -1.32 -15.03 3.97
CA ILE A 100 -2.19 -16.19 4.24
C ILE A 100 -3.60 -16.02 3.68
N ASP A 101 -3.84 -14.89 2.97
CA ASP A 101 -5.15 -14.55 2.38
C ASP A 101 -6.28 -14.66 3.41
N TRP A 102 -6.21 -13.86 4.46
CA TRP A 102 -7.15 -13.96 5.59
C TRP A 102 -7.44 -12.61 6.22
N TRP A 103 -8.69 -12.43 6.66
CA TRP A 103 -9.16 -11.27 7.41
C TRP A 103 -9.37 -11.61 8.88
N ALA A 104 -9.05 -10.67 9.75
CA ALA A 104 -9.35 -10.72 11.17
C ALA A 104 -10.09 -9.46 11.60
N GLU A 105 -11.11 -9.62 12.43
CA GLU A 105 -11.63 -8.48 13.19
C GLU A 105 -10.56 -8.03 14.20
N ILE A 106 -10.37 -6.71 14.31
CA ILE A 106 -9.49 -6.07 15.29
C ILE A 106 -10.33 -5.16 16.21
N PRO A 107 -9.83 -4.74 17.38
CA PRO A 107 -10.57 -3.82 18.23
C PRO A 107 -11.04 -2.58 17.46
N SER A 108 -12.27 -2.17 17.69
CA SER A 108 -12.82 -0.91 17.21
C SER A 108 -12.44 0.23 18.15
N PRO A 109 -12.39 1.49 17.70
CA PRO A 109 -12.26 2.63 18.60
C PRO A 109 -13.46 2.70 19.57
N ALA A 110 -13.33 3.50 20.63
CA ALA A 110 -14.38 3.64 21.63
C ALA A 110 -15.63 4.39 21.12
N TRP A 111 -15.56 4.98 19.93
CA TRP A 111 -16.64 5.72 19.28
C TRP A 111 -17.76 4.79 18.82
N SER A 112 -18.97 5.33 18.72
CA SER A 112 -20.09 4.62 18.12
C SER A 112 -19.88 4.36 16.64
N GLU A 113 -19.24 5.29 15.95
CA GLU A 113 -19.02 5.30 14.51
C GLU A 113 -17.64 5.91 14.20
N VAL A 114 -16.91 5.36 13.26
CA VAL A 114 -15.82 6.00 12.55
C VAL A 114 -16.41 6.67 11.32
N GLY A 115 -17.28 5.93 10.63
CA GLY A 115 -17.98 6.38 9.43
C GLY A 115 -17.07 6.54 8.23
N ASP A 116 -17.51 7.41 7.35
CA ASP A 116 -16.74 7.91 6.21
C ASP A 116 -15.81 9.02 6.69
N ALA A 117 -14.65 8.63 7.17
CA ALA A 117 -13.69 9.53 7.78
C ALA A 117 -12.25 9.19 7.38
N PRO A 118 -11.40 10.20 7.24
CA PRO A 118 -10.05 10.03 6.76
C PRO A 118 -9.15 9.28 7.75
N CYS A 119 -8.09 8.68 7.22
CA CYS A 119 -6.99 8.19 8.01
C CYS A 119 -5.64 8.54 7.38
N CYS A 120 -4.59 8.48 8.18
CA CYS A 120 -3.22 8.70 7.73
C CYS A 120 -2.25 7.75 8.43
N VAL A 121 -1.43 7.03 7.67
CA VAL A 121 -0.32 6.27 8.24
C VAL A 121 0.79 7.23 8.64
N LEU A 122 1.09 7.28 9.93
CA LEU A 122 2.10 8.14 10.50
C LEU A 122 3.52 7.61 10.21
N PRO A 123 4.56 8.44 10.30
CA PRO A 123 5.94 8.03 10.03
C PRO A 123 6.41 6.79 10.80
N ASP A 124 5.93 6.58 12.01
CA ASP A 124 6.26 5.41 12.84
C ASP A 124 5.44 4.16 12.50
N GLY A 125 4.48 4.26 11.59
CA GLY A 125 3.62 3.18 11.12
C GLY A 125 2.34 2.98 11.92
N ARG A 126 2.04 3.83 12.90
CA ARG A 126 0.71 3.92 13.53
C ARG A 126 -0.26 4.62 12.56
N ILE A 127 -1.53 4.54 12.83
CA ILE A 127 -2.56 5.12 11.96
C ILE A 127 -3.38 6.12 12.76
N LEU A 128 -3.37 7.39 12.32
CA LEU A 128 -4.28 8.42 12.79
C LEU A 128 -5.62 8.26 12.05
N VAL A 129 -6.72 8.28 12.78
CA VAL A 129 -8.08 8.12 12.23
C VAL A 129 -8.97 9.21 12.81
N GLY A 130 -9.83 9.80 11.96
CA GLY A 130 -10.83 10.77 12.36
C GLY A 130 -12.17 10.11 12.72
N SER A 131 -13.04 10.89 13.34
CA SER A 131 -14.44 10.52 13.58
C SER A 131 -15.35 11.40 12.71
N ILE A 132 -16.28 10.79 11.98
CA ILE A 132 -17.15 11.52 11.05
C ILE A 132 -17.98 12.60 11.75
N ASP A 133 -18.54 12.30 12.91
CA ASP A 133 -19.52 13.17 13.58
C ASP A 133 -18.92 13.99 14.74
N SER A 134 -17.65 13.83 15.04
CA SER A 134 -17.03 14.50 16.20
C SER A 134 -15.65 15.05 15.92
N THR A 135 -15.17 15.89 16.82
CA THR A 135 -13.82 16.44 16.78
C THR A 135 -12.75 15.45 17.25
N GLU A 136 -13.16 14.24 17.65
CA GLU A 136 -12.25 13.23 18.20
C GLU A 136 -11.40 12.62 17.10
N THR A 137 -10.12 12.42 17.43
CA THR A 137 -9.18 11.63 16.63
C THR A 137 -8.54 10.57 17.51
N ALA A 138 -8.14 9.45 16.92
CA ALA A 138 -7.46 8.37 17.63
C ALA A 138 -6.34 7.77 16.80
N ILE A 139 -5.37 7.19 17.48
CA ILE A 139 -4.24 6.49 16.87
C ILE A 139 -4.39 4.99 17.13
N PHE A 140 -4.41 4.22 16.05
CA PHE A 140 -4.31 2.77 16.10
C PHE A 140 -2.85 2.32 16.00
N ASP A 141 -2.39 1.51 16.94
CA ASP A 141 -1.08 0.85 16.87
C ASP A 141 -1.25 -0.58 16.33
N PRO A 142 -0.78 -0.87 15.10
CA PRO A 142 -0.96 -2.18 14.48
C PRO A 142 -0.07 -3.27 15.09
N VAL A 143 0.90 -2.92 15.95
CA VAL A 143 1.78 -3.89 16.64
C VAL A 143 1.10 -4.43 17.89
N THR A 144 0.50 -3.55 18.67
CA THR A 144 -0.23 -3.91 19.91
C THR A 144 -1.72 -4.15 19.67
N GLU A 145 -2.24 -3.76 18.49
CA GLU A 145 -3.66 -3.78 18.12
C GLU A 145 -4.52 -3.01 19.14
N THR A 146 -4.05 -1.83 19.52
CA THR A 146 -4.73 -0.96 20.50
C THR A 146 -4.96 0.43 19.94
N TRP A 147 -6.07 1.04 20.39
CA TRP A 147 -6.41 2.43 20.14
C TRP A 147 -5.97 3.31 21.30
N THR A 148 -5.52 4.51 21.00
CA THR A 148 -5.21 5.57 21.94
C THR A 148 -5.83 6.86 21.43
N ASP A 149 -6.55 7.58 22.28
CA ASP A 149 -7.08 8.90 21.93
C ASP A 149 -5.91 9.83 21.57
N ALA A 150 -6.09 10.62 20.52
CA ALA A 150 -5.19 11.69 20.11
C ALA A 150 -5.84 13.05 20.41
N ALA A 151 -5.13 14.14 20.16
CA ALA A 151 -5.69 15.49 20.34
C ALA A 151 -6.92 15.69 19.47
N SER A 152 -7.95 16.34 20.01
CA SER A 152 -9.16 16.68 19.25
C SER A 152 -8.91 17.83 18.27
N LYS A 153 -9.60 17.81 17.15
CA LYS A 153 -9.70 18.89 16.17
C LYS A 153 -10.61 20.03 16.64
N ASP A 154 -10.61 21.12 15.90
CA ASP A 154 -11.62 22.21 16.05
C ASP A 154 -12.96 21.83 15.37
N ASP A 155 -12.94 20.93 14.38
CA ASP A 155 -14.08 20.49 13.58
C ASP A 155 -14.17 18.95 13.51
N SER A 156 -15.30 18.41 13.05
CA SER A 156 -15.45 16.98 12.75
C SER A 156 -14.62 16.58 11.55
N SER A 157 -14.28 15.30 11.44
CA SER A 157 -13.47 14.81 10.30
C SER A 157 -14.32 14.39 9.10
N SER A 158 -15.62 14.76 9.08
CA SER A 158 -16.54 14.46 7.98
C SER A 158 -16.02 15.01 6.65
N GLU A 159 -15.96 14.16 5.63
CA GLU A 159 -15.65 14.52 4.23
C GLU A 159 -14.25 15.16 4.01
N GLU A 160 -13.34 15.04 4.97
CA GLU A 160 -12.03 15.68 4.88
C GLU A 160 -11.03 14.85 4.08
N THR A 161 -10.13 15.54 3.41
CA THR A 161 -8.91 14.96 2.84
C THR A 161 -7.71 15.27 3.73
N TRP A 162 -7.00 14.25 4.18
CA TRP A 162 -5.78 14.38 4.98
C TRP A 162 -4.52 14.13 4.17
N VAL A 163 -3.50 14.98 4.36
CA VAL A 163 -2.24 14.93 3.60
C VAL A 163 -1.05 14.88 4.55
N LEU A 164 -0.28 13.79 4.51
CA LEU A 164 1.00 13.72 5.20
C LEU A 164 2.04 14.61 4.49
N LEU A 165 2.63 15.54 5.23
CA LEU A 165 3.63 16.47 4.75
C LEU A 165 5.06 16.03 5.11
N PRO A 166 6.10 16.50 4.38
CA PRO A 166 7.50 16.19 4.68
C PRO A 166 8.00 16.68 6.05
N ASP A 167 7.31 17.64 6.67
CA ASP A 167 7.61 18.13 8.02
C ASP A 167 6.98 17.29 9.14
N GLU A 168 6.47 16.10 8.78
CA GLU A 168 5.80 15.17 9.68
C GLU A 168 4.53 15.77 10.33
N THR A 169 3.80 16.59 9.61
CA THR A 169 2.45 17.02 9.97
C THR A 169 1.41 16.40 9.04
N VAL A 170 0.16 16.26 9.50
CA VAL A 170 -0.98 15.82 8.70
C VAL A 170 -1.90 17.03 8.49
N LEU A 171 -1.98 17.51 7.26
CA LEU A 171 -2.77 18.69 6.87
C LEU A 171 -4.19 18.27 6.50
N ALA A 172 -5.19 19.00 7.00
CA ALA A 172 -6.60 18.88 6.69
C ALA A 172 -7.17 20.23 6.25
N VAL A 173 -8.11 20.19 5.30
CA VAL A 173 -9.02 21.31 5.02
C VAL A 173 -10.33 21.01 5.73
N GLU A 174 -10.77 21.92 6.59
CA GLU A 174 -12.00 21.77 7.38
C GLU A 174 -13.24 21.79 6.49
N CYS A 175 -14.03 20.72 6.51
CA CYS A 175 -15.25 20.66 5.69
C CYS A 175 -16.45 21.32 6.35
N SER A 176 -16.62 21.22 7.67
CA SER A 176 -17.71 21.91 8.38
C SER A 176 -17.35 23.35 8.75
N ALA A 177 -16.08 23.64 9.11
CA ALA A 177 -15.61 24.98 9.44
C ALA A 177 -14.88 25.71 8.29
N HIS A 178 -15.14 25.26 7.03
CA HIS A 178 -14.55 25.89 5.84
C HIS A 178 -14.71 27.43 5.84
N PRO A 179 -13.79 28.21 5.26
CA PRO A 179 -12.58 27.81 4.53
C PRO A 179 -11.32 27.71 5.41
N LYS A 180 -11.42 27.23 6.64
CA LYS A 180 -10.26 27.00 7.51
C LYS A 180 -9.50 25.74 7.15
N ALA A 181 -8.27 25.65 7.64
CA ALA A 181 -7.46 24.43 7.60
C ALA A 181 -6.74 24.22 8.92
N GLU A 182 -6.56 22.97 9.30
CA GLU A 182 -5.80 22.53 10.45
C GLU A 182 -4.69 21.57 10.04
N LYS A 183 -3.75 21.36 10.94
CA LYS A 183 -2.77 20.28 10.78
C LYS A 183 -2.44 19.65 12.13
N TYR A 184 -2.28 18.34 12.12
CA TYR A 184 -1.84 17.56 13.24
C TYR A 184 -0.31 17.56 13.32
N VAL A 185 0.25 18.07 14.42
CA VAL A 185 1.69 18.05 14.70
C VAL A 185 1.99 16.78 15.48
N ILE A 186 2.46 15.73 14.79
CA ILE A 186 2.63 14.37 15.32
C ILE A 186 3.49 14.36 16.59
N ALA A 187 4.60 15.11 16.58
CA ALA A 187 5.54 15.16 17.71
C ALA A 187 4.97 15.79 19.00
N ALA A 188 3.93 16.64 18.85
CA ALA A 188 3.32 17.35 19.97
C ALA A 188 1.98 16.72 20.40
N ASP A 189 1.40 15.83 19.59
CA ASP A 189 0.02 15.36 19.72
C ASP A 189 -0.94 16.56 19.85
N GLU A 190 -0.92 17.43 18.82
CA GLU A 190 -1.69 18.68 18.83
C GLU A 190 -2.18 19.02 17.42
N TRP A 191 -3.45 19.40 17.30
CA TRP A 191 -3.99 20.04 16.12
C TRP A 191 -3.79 21.55 16.23
N VAL A 192 -3.25 22.16 15.19
CA VAL A 192 -3.00 23.61 15.12
C VAL A 192 -3.53 24.18 13.83
N SER A 193 -3.89 25.46 13.84
CA SER A 193 -4.36 26.14 12.62
C SER A 193 -3.30 26.09 11.52
N ALA A 194 -3.70 25.64 10.35
CA ALA A 194 -2.92 25.73 9.10
C ALA A 194 -3.28 26.98 8.29
N GLY A 195 -4.10 27.88 8.84
CA GLY A 195 -4.52 29.14 8.22
C GLY A 195 -5.92 29.05 7.59
N THR A 196 -6.20 30.03 6.72
CA THR A 196 -7.49 30.13 6.01
C THR A 196 -7.23 30.16 4.52
N LEU A 197 -7.99 29.39 3.77
CA LEU A 197 -7.89 29.34 2.30
C LEU A 197 -8.35 30.67 1.68
N PRO A 198 -7.69 31.14 0.62
CA PRO A 198 -8.06 32.36 -0.08
C PRO A 198 -9.30 32.18 -0.98
N ILE A 199 -9.72 30.93 -1.18
CA ILE A 199 -10.86 30.56 -2.01
C ILE A 199 -11.57 29.36 -1.38
N GLU A 200 -12.87 29.25 -1.59
CA GLU A 200 -13.69 28.16 -1.09
C GLU A 200 -13.44 26.87 -1.89
N LEU A 201 -13.08 25.78 -1.23
CA LEU A 201 -12.92 24.46 -1.84
C LEU A 201 -14.07 23.52 -1.50
N VAL A 202 -14.72 23.74 -0.36
CA VAL A 202 -15.79 22.88 0.14
C VAL A 202 -17.12 23.33 -0.43
N GLN A 203 -17.92 22.40 -0.93
CA GLN A 203 -19.28 22.71 -1.34
C GLN A 203 -20.19 22.75 -0.11
N ALA A 204 -20.60 23.94 0.30
CA ALA A 204 -21.35 24.19 1.52
C ALA A 204 -22.67 23.40 1.66
N SER A 205 -23.29 22.96 0.55
CA SER A 205 -24.57 22.22 0.57
C SER A 205 -24.41 20.72 0.78
N SER A 206 -23.21 20.17 0.57
CA SER A 206 -22.90 18.74 0.74
C SER A 206 -21.74 18.49 1.71
N ILE A 207 -20.98 19.54 2.08
CA ILE A 207 -19.79 19.50 2.94
C ILE A 207 -18.59 18.81 2.25
N GLU A 208 -18.71 18.47 0.98
CA GLU A 208 -17.71 17.75 0.21
C GLU A 208 -16.51 18.57 -0.21
N ILE A 209 -15.37 17.91 -0.30
CA ILE A 209 -14.13 18.39 -0.93
C ILE A 209 -13.66 17.34 -1.97
N GLY A 210 -12.60 17.63 -2.69
CA GLY A 210 -11.92 16.70 -3.58
C GLY A 210 -10.55 16.25 -3.03
N PRO A 211 -9.68 15.69 -3.87
CA PRO A 211 -8.42 15.11 -3.43
C PRO A 211 -7.41 16.14 -2.98
N GLY A 212 -6.61 15.78 -1.99
CA GLY A 212 -5.43 16.51 -1.54
C GLY A 212 -4.17 15.64 -1.56
N MET A 213 -3.02 16.22 -1.89
CA MET A 213 -1.76 15.48 -1.91
C MET A 213 -0.53 16.39 -1.76
N ALA A 214 0.51 15.86 -1.12
CA ALA A 214 1.81 16.49 -1.12
C ALA A 214 2.43 16.44 -2.53
N LEU A 215 3.10 17.52 -2.92
CA LEU A 215 3.82 17.64 -4.18
C LEU A 215 5.32 17.42 -3.96
N PRO A 216 6.09 17.07 -5.00
CA PRO A 216 7.53 16.86 -4.86
C PRO A 216 8.34 18.08 -4.40
N ASP A 217 7.81 19.28 -4.57
CA ASP A 217 8.43 20.53 -4.11
C ASP A 217 8.12 20.89 -2.64
N GLY A 218 7.44 20.00 -1.92
CA GLY A 218 7.09 20.13 -0.50
C GLY A 218 5.80 20.91 -0.23
N ARG A 219 5.15 21.47 -1.26
CA ARG A 219 3.79 22.03 -1.13
C ARG A 219 2.75 20.93 -1.07
N ALA A 220 1.52 21.28 -0.66
CA ALA A 220 0.36 20.42 -0.87
C ALA A 220 -0.62 21.08 -1.85
N PHE A 221 -1.29 20.27 -2.65
CA PHE A 221 -2.32 20.67 -3.59
C PHE A 221 -3.65 20.08 -3.16
N PHE A 222 -4.72 20.87 -3.29
CA PHE A 222 -6.09 20.46 -3.05
C PHE A 222 -6.98 20.88 -4.21
N ALA A 223 -7.85 19.97 -4.66
CA ALA A 223 -8.92 20.25 -5.59
C ALA A 223 -10.25 20.30 -4.84
N GLY A 224 -11.08 21.27 -5.19
CA GLY A 224 -12.34 21.52 -4.47
C GLY A 224 -13.58 20.98 -5.17
N ALA A 225 -14.60 20.71 -4.37
CA ALA A 225 -15.96 20.46 -4.82
C ALA A 225 -16.69 21.73 -5.33
N THR A 226 -15.97 22.83 -5.43
CA THR A 226 -16.44 24.13 -5.98
C THR A 226 -15.85 24.43 -7.35
N GLY A 227 -15.06 23.54 -7.90
CA GLY A 227 -14.32 23.75 -9.14
C GLY A 227 -13.02 24.55 -8.98
N HIS A 228 -12.74 25.05 -7.79
CA HIS A 228 -11.51 25.76 -7.47
C HIS A 228 -10.42 24.82 -6.97
N THR A 229 -9.17 25.28 -6.98
CA THR A 229 -8.02 24.56 -6.42
C THR A 229 -7.16 25.50 -5.58
N ALA A 230 -6.40 24.94 -4.63
CA ALA A 230 -5.49 25.69 -3.79
C ALA A 230 -4.19 24.94 -3.55
N LEU A 231 -3.13 25.70 -3.26
CA LEU A 231 -1.81 25.19 -2.90
C LEU A 231 -1.43 25.70 -1.51
N TYR A 232 -0.98 24.79 -0.66
CA TYR A 232 -0.44 25.08 0.65
C TYR A 232 1.07 25.01 0.64
N THR A 233 1.72 26.03 1.19
CA THR A 233 3.17 26.04 1.45
C THR A 233 3.39 25.92 2.95
N PRO A 234 4.01 24.82 3.43
CA PRO A 234 4.30 24.65 4.84
C PRO A 234 5.21 25.74 5.39
N PRO A 235 5.05 26.14 6.65
CA PRO A 235 5.94 27.09 7.30
C PRO A 235 7.27 26.41 7.68
N PRO A 236 8.34 27.17 7.96
CA PRO A 236 9.61 26.61 8.43
C PRO A 236 9.52 25.94 9.82
N ILE A 237 8.50 26.26 10.61
CA ILE A 237 8.25 25.72 11.95
C ILE A 237 6.90 25.00 11.92
N ALA A 238 6.91 23.71 12.21
CA ALA A 238 5.77 22.81 12.00
C ALA A 238 4.47 23.25 12.72
N ASN A 239 4.54 23.92 13.85
CA ASN A 239 3.37 24.40 14.60
C ASN A 239 2.87 25.80 14.21
N GLU A 240 3.49 26.47 13.24
CA GLU A 240 3.01 27.74 12.70
C GLU A 240 2.06 27.53 11.51
N ALA A 241 1.18 28.47 11.27
CA ALA A 241 0.32 28.47 10.08
C ALA A 241 1.18 28.62 8.80
N GLY A 242 0.84 27.85 7.78
CA GLY A 242 1.45 27.99 6.45
C GLY A 242 0.80 29.10 5.62
N THR A 243 1.06 29.07 4.33
CA THR A 243 0.46 30.02 3.40
C THR A 243 -0.30 29.31 2.30
N TRP A 244 -1.50 29.82 2.00
CA TRP A 244 -2.35 29.32 0.93
C TRP A 244 -2.33 30.25 -0.28
N THR A 245 -2.33 29.68 -1.47
CA THR A 245 -2.48 30.39 -2.74
C THR A 245 -3.49 29.65 -3.61
N THR A 246 -4.21 30.41 -4.48
CA THR A 246 -5.12 29.80 -5.44
C THR A 246 -4.36 29.07 -6.54
N GLY A 247 -4.85 27.89 -6.93
CA GLY A 247 -4.45 27.20 -8.14
C GLY A 247 -5.36 27.54 -9.33
N PRO A 248 -5.24 26.84 -10.47
CA PRO A 248 -6.12 26.99 -11.62
C PRO A 248 -7.47 26.32 -11.36
N ASP A 249 -8.54 26.97 -11.78
CA ASP A 249 -9.90 26.41 -11.73
C ASP A 249 -10.09 25.28 -12.76
N PHE A 250 -11.01 24.36 -12.47
CA PHE A 250 -11.52 23.46 -13.51
C PHE A 250 -12.31 24.26 -14.55
N PRO A 251 -12.16 23.92 -15.86
CA PRO A 251 -12.89 24.62 -16.91
C PRO A 251 -14.39 24.26 -16.89
N ASP A 252 -15.19 25.07 -17.57
CA ASP A 252 -16.60 24.83 -17.88
C ASP A 252 -17.53 24.62 -16.66
N GLY A 253 -17.12 25.07 -15.47
CA GLY A 253 -17.89 24.91 -14.23
C GLY A 253 -17.93 23.47 -13.73
N LEU A 254 -16.92 22.67 -14.05
CA LEU A 254 -16.74 21.35 -13.50
C LEU A 254 -16.18 21.45 -12.07
N GLU A 255 -16.49 20.45 -11.25
CA GLU A 255 -16.05 20.36 -9.85
C GLU A 255 -15.53 18.95 -9.51
N ALA A 256 -14.54 18.88 -8.61
CA ALA A 256 -13.95 17.63 -8.14
C ALA A 256 -14.62 17.15 -6.85
N LYS A 257 -15.94 17.16 -6.79
CA LYS A 257 -16.74 16.80 -5.64
C LYS A 257 -16.55 15.31 -5.33
N ASP A 258 -15.96 15.01 -4.16
CA ASP A 258 -15.67 13.66 -3.71
C ASP A 258 -14.96 12.84 -4.81
N ALA A 259 -13.86 13.36 -5.30
CA ALA A 259 -13.16 12.82 -6.46
C ALA A 259 -11.75 12.33 -6.11
N PRO A 260 -11.23 11.28 -6.77
CA PRO A 260 -9.83 10.89 -6.64
C PRO A 260 -8.87 11.80 -7.39
N GLY A 261 -7.61 11.79 -6.95
CA GLY A 261 -6.47 12.38 -7.65
C GLY A 261 -5.22 11.53 -7.51
N CYS A 262 -4.31 11.64 -8.47
CA CYS A 262 -3.08 10.85 -8.50
C CYS A 262 -1.88 11.68 -8.98
N LEU A 263 -0.89 11.87 -8.11
CA LEU A 263 0.41 12.42 -8.48
C LEU A 263 1.20 11.38 -9.28
N MET A 264 1.54 11.71 -10.50
CA MET A 264 2.26 10.82 -11.42
C MET A 264 3.78 11.06 -11.37
N PRO A 265 4.61 10.10 -11.82
CA PRO A 265 6.06 10.23 -11.81
C PRO A 265 6.64 11.40 -12.60
N ASN A 266 5.87 11.99 -13.51
CA ASN A 266 6.24 13.18 -14.26
C ASN A 266 5.95 14.50 -13.51
N GLY A 267 5.59 14.43 -12.22
CA GLY A 267 5.29 15.58 -11.36
C GLY A 267 3.93 16.22 -11.57
N LYS A 268 3.13 15.72 -12.52
CA LYS A 268 1.76 16.19 -12.74
C LYS A 268 0.76 15.40 -11.95
N VAL A 269 -0.37 16.02 -11.64
CA VAL A 269 -1.49 15.35 -10.96
C VAL A 269 -2.58 15.01 -11.97
N LEU A 270 -2.96 13.74 -12.07
CA LEU A 270 -4.16 13.32 -12.79
C LEU A 270 -5.35 13.55 -11.87
N LEU A 271 -6.31 14.32 -12.35
CA LEU A 271 -7.52 14.72 -11.64
C LEU A 271 -8.75 14.37 -12.46
N ILE A 272 -9.88 14.22 -11.80
CA ILE A 272 -11.19 14.11 -12.43
C ILE A 272 -12.16 15.13 -11.85
N ALA A 273 -13.11 15.54 -12.69
CA ALA A 273 -14.17 16.45 -12.32
C ALA A 273 -15.45 16.13 -13.09
N SER A 274 -16.58 16.47 -12.53
CA SER A 274 -17.92 16.30 -13.12
C SER A 274 -18.66 17.62 -13.17
N PRO A 275 -19.78 17.74 -13.92
CA PRO A 275 -20.64 18.91 -13.85
C PRO A 275 -21.09 19.21 -12.43
N ALA A 276 -21.21 20.48 -12.10
CA ALA A 276 -21.64 20.95 -10.77
C ALA A 276 -23.02 20.39 -10.38
N GLY A 277 -23.15 20.01 -9.10
CA GLY A 277 -24.39 19.49 -8.52
C GLY A 277 -24.60 19.98 -7.10
N GLU A 278 -25.77 20.48 -6.77
CA GLU A 278 -26.11 20.96 -5.45
C GLU A 278 -26.50 19.85 -4.48
N GLY A 279 -26.09 19.95 -3.21
CA GLY A 279 -26.39 18.99 -2.16
C GLY A 279 -25.99 17.58 -2.56
N GLY A 280 -26.86 16.60 -2.33
CA GLY A 280 -26.68 15.19 -2.72
C GLY A 280 -26.81 14.90 -4.22
N SER A 281 -26.68 15.89 -5.10
CA SER A 281 -26.67 15.71 -6.56
C SER A 281 -25.24 15.53 -7.05
N TYR A 282 -24.97 14.44 -7.77
CA TYR A 282 -23.67 14.11 -8.35
C TYR A 282 -23.85 13.79 -9.84
N PRO A 283 -23.94 14.78 -10.73
CA PRO A 283 -24.12 14.54 -12.15
C PRO A 283 -22.84 14.03 -12.81
N GLY A 284 -22.98 13.19 -13.83
CA GLY A 284 -21.93 12.84 -14.79
C GLY A 284 -22.11 13.56 -16.11
N PRO A 285 -21.21 13.40 -17.09
CA PRO A 285 -20.05 12.49 -17.07
C PRO A 285 -18.86 13.06 -16.32
N THR A 286 -17.87 12.18 -16.05
CA THR A 286 -16.57 12.52 -15.53
C THR A 286 -15.62 12.95 -16.66
N HIS A 287 -14.85 14.00 -16.42
CA HIS A 287 -13.80 14.50 -17.30
C HIS A 287 -12.43 14.44 -16.60
N PHE A 288 -11.37 14.27 -17.38
CA PHE A 288 -10.01 14.06 -16.88
C PHE A 288 -9.09 15.23 -17.21
N PHE A 289 -8.20 15.55 -16.25
CA PHE A 289 -7.28 16.67 -16.36
C PHE A 289 -5.89 16.28 -15.84
N GLU A 290 -4.85 16.86 -16.44
CA GLU A 290 -3.51 16.93 -15.85
C GLU A 290 -3.31 18.34 -15.27
N PHE A 291 -3.08 18.43 -13.96
CA PHE A 291 -2.57 19.64 -13.31
C PHE A 291 -1.04 19.61 -13.31
N ASP A 292 -0.42 20.68 -13.80
CA ASP A 292 1.02 20.89 -13.80
C ASP A 292 1.39 21.89 -12.70
N PRO A 293 1.95 21.43 -11.55
CA PRO A 293 2.28 22.31 -10.42
C PRO A 293 3.38 23.34 -10.72
N ALA A 294 4.29 23.02 -11.64
CA ALA A 294 5.39 23.91 -12.02
C ALA A 294 4.90 25.07 -12.90
N ALA A 295 3.99 24.78 -13.83
CA ALA A 295 3.37 25.79 -14.70
C ALA A 295 2.13 26.43 -14.08
N ASN A 296 1.58 25.85 -13.02
CA ASN A 296 0.29 26.22 -12.41
C ASN A 296 -0.85 26.23 -13.44
N THR A 297 -0.98 25.14 -14.22
CA THR A 297 -1.96 25.03 -15.30
C THR A 297 -2.71 23.72 -15.24
N MET A 298 -4.01 23.77 -15.62
CA MET A 298 -4.89 22.63 -15.79
C MET A 298 -5.06 22.34 -17.29
N THR A 299 -4.87 21.08 -17.70
CA THR A 299 -4.99 20.67 -19.10
C THR A 299 -5.91 19.47 -19.21
N ALA A 300 -6.98 19.57 -20.00
CA ALA A 300 -7.87 18.45 -20.26
C ALA A 300 -7.15 17.32 -21.01
N VAL A 301 -7.43 16.09 -20.62
CA VAL A 301 -6.99 14.86 -21.31
C VAL A 301 -8.21 14.08 -21.81
N THR A 302 -7.99 13.11 -22.71
CA THR A 302 -9.10 12.32 -23.24
C THR A 302 -9.71 11.44 -22.14
N ASP A 303 -11.03 11.39 -22.07
CA ASP A 303 -11.76 10.55 -21.13
C ASP A 303 -11.74 9.06 -21.55
N PRO A 304 -11.61 8.11 -20.62
CA PRO A 304 -11.77 6.69 -20.91
C PRO A 304 -13.25 6.33 -21.16
N ALA A 305 -13.51 5.18 -21.76
CA ALA A 305 -14.87 4.77 -22.14
C ALA A 305 -15.81 4.55 -20.92
N ASN A 306 -15.28 4.34 -19.72
CA ASN A 306 -16.06 4.16 -18.48
C ASN A 306 -16.26 5.47 -17.68
N ALA A 307 -16.02 6.63 -18.27
CA ALA A 307 -16.17 7.96 -17.64
C ALA A 307 -17.61 8.50 -17.68
N GLY A 308 -18.62 7.69 -17.96
CA GLY A 308 -20.01 8.14 -18.10
C GLY A 308 -20.74 8.49 -16.80
N GLY A 309 -20.22 8.03 -15.65
CA GLY A 309 -20.74 8.31 -14.31
C GLY A 309 -20.20 9.60 -13.70
N PRO A 310 -20.63 9.94 -12.47
CA PRO A 310 -20.08 11.05 -11.69
C PRO A 310 -18.68 10.75 -11.14
N CYS A 311 -17.90 11.79 -10.82
CA CYS A 311 -16.49 11.64 -10.41
C CYS A 311 -16.30 10.86 -9.09
N PHE A 312 -17.23 10.95 -8.14
CA PHE A 312 -17.15 10.23 -6.86
C PHE A 312 -17.12 8.70 -7.02
N THR A 313 -17.63 8.17 -8.14
CA THR A 313 -17.54 6.72 -8.42
C THR A 313 -16.17 6.29 -8.90
N GLY A 314 -15.31 7.24 -9.26
CA GLY A 314 -13.95 6.99 -9.73
C GLY A 314 -13.03 6.51 -8.61
N ARG A 315 -12.07 5.66 -8.95
CA ARG A 315 -10.93 5.31 -8.10
C ARG A 315 -9.67 5.31 -8.95
N MET A 316 -8.59 5.81 -8.40
CA MET A 316 -7.28 5.83 -9.04
C MET A 316 -6.27 5.04 -8.22
N MET A 317 -5.37 4.32 -8.88
CA MET A 317 -4.25 3.63 -8.25
C MET A 317 -2.98 3.86 -9.04
N LEU A 318 -1.96 4.43 -8.41
CA LEU A 318 -0.65 4.58 -9.02
C LEU A 318 0.05 3.23 -9.08
N LEU A 319 0.29 2.76 -10.30
CA LEU A 319 0.92 1.48 -10.55
C LEU A 319 2.45 1.57 -10.40
N PRO A 320 3.13 0.50 -10.02
CA PRO A 320 4.59 0.45 -9.99
C PRO A 320 5.28 0.70 -11.34
N THR A 321 4.52 0.71 -12.43
CA THR A 321 4.96 1.07 -13.79
C THR A 321 4.93 2.58 -14.06
N GLY A 322 4.47 3.39 -13.09
CA GLY A 322 4.27 4.83 -13.25
C GLY A 322 3.01 5.22 -14.02
N GLN A 323 2.16 4.25 -14.33
CA GLN A 323 0.83 4.43 -14.94
C GLN A 323 -0.24 4.53 -13.85
N VAL A 324 -1.44 4.96 -14.21
CA VAL A 324 -2.57 5.04 -13.28
C VAL A 324 -3.67 4.07 -13.71
N LEU A 325 -4.05 3.15 -12.83
CA LEU A 325 -5.23 2.30 -12.99
C LEU A 325 -6.46 3.08 -12.54
N PHE A 326 -7.48 3.14 -13.40
CA PHE A 326 -8.75 3.79 -13.14
C PHE A 326 -9.91 2.80 -13.19
N THR A 327 -10.77 2.86 -12.19
CA THR A 327 -12.05 2.15 -12.10
C THR A 327 -13.17 3.14 -11.77
N SER A 328 -14.42 2.76 -11.99
CA SER A 328 -15.59 3.64 -11.77
C SER A 328 -16.79 2.87 -11.22
N GLY A 329 -16.56 1.96 -10.26
CA GLY A 329 -17.61 1.13 -9.68
C GLY A 329 -18.29 0.20 -10.70
N SER A 330 -17.63 -0.10 -11.81
CA SER A 330 -18.16 -0.91 -12.92
C SER A 330 -17.25 -2.11 -13.22
N SER A 331 -17.67 -2.97 -14.14
CA SER A 331 -16.85 -4.08 -14.64
C SER A 331 -15.84 -3.65 -15.72
N GLN A 332 -15.44 -2.39 -15.72
CA GLN A 332 -14.46 -1.85 -16.67
C GLN A 332 -13.34 -1.14 -15.94
N ALA A 333 -12.10 -1.44 -16.33
CA ALA A 333 -10.91 -0.83 -15.80
C ALA A 333 -9.96 -0.42 -16.93
N PHE A 334 -9.34 0.74 -16.78
CA PHE A 334 -8.44 1.35 -17.76
C PHE A 334 -7.12 1.77 -17.12
N VAL A 335 -6.06 1.72 -17.88
CA VAL A 335 -4.73 2.20 -17.47
C VAL A 335 -4.38 3.46 -18.26
N TYR A 336 -4.09 4.54 -17.54
CA TYR A 336 -3.59 5.78 -18.09
C TYR A 336 -2.07 5.76 -18.13
N THR A 337 -1.52 6.00 -19.30
CA THR A 337 -0.08 6.25 -19.47
C THR A 337 0.12 7.76 -19.57
N PRO A 338 0.83 8.40 -18.61
CA PRO A 338 1.06 9.83 -18.62
C PRO A 338 1.72 10.31 -19.90
N SER A 339 1.49 11.59 -20.24
CA SER A 339 2.24 12.20 -21.34
C SER A 339 3.74 12.20 -21.03
N PRO A 340 4.62 12.04 -22.03
CA PRO A 340 6.07 12.16 -21.81
C PRO A 340 6.51 13.61 -21.56
N SER A 341 5.59 14.58 -21.60
CA SER A 341 5.86 15.97 -21.24
C SER A 341 5.71 16.14 -19.74
N GLY A 342 6.78 16.32 -19.09
CA GLY A 342 7.04 16.35 -17.65
C GLY A 342 8.39 15.69 -17.45
N VAL A 343 9.15 16.17 -16.52
CA VAL A 343 10.49 15.64 -16.27
C VAL A 343 10.39 14.89 -14.96
N LEU A 344 10.70 13.59 -15.01
CA LEU A 344 11.08 12.90 -13.80
C LEU A 344 12.44 13.46 -13.39
N GLU A 345 12.45 14.20 -12.30
CA GLU A 345 13.71 14.69 -11.73
C GLU A 345 14.45 13.52 -11.07
N ASP A 346 15.77 13.45 -11.23
CA ASP A 346 16.57 12.39 -10.64
C ASP A 346 16.47 12.41 -9.11
N ASP A 347 16.31 13.59 -8.50
CA ASP A 347 16.15 13.80 -7.06
C ASP A 347 14.87 13.17 -6.48
N TRP A 348 13.91 12.77 -7.33
CA TRP A 348 12.68 12.09 -6.88
C TRP A 348 12.83 10.58 -6.78
N ARG A 349 13.94 10.05 -7.29
CA ARG A 349 14.19 8.61 -7.27
C ARG A 349 14.56 8.12 -5.88
N PRO A 350 14.06 6.95 -5.46
CA PRO A 350 14.67 6.26 -4.33
C PRO A 350 16.10 5.83 -4.71
N GLU A 351 17.01 5.84 -3.75
CA GLU A 351 18.40 5.40 -3.94
C GLU A 351 18.65 4.12 -3.15
N ILE A 352 19.31 3.14 -3.77
CA ILE A 352 19.78 1.92 -3.08
C ILE A 352 21.20 2.15 -2.62
N VAL A 353 21.40 2.37 -1.32
CA VAL A 353 22.73 2.51 -0.70
C VAL A 353 23.40 1.16 -0.54
N SER A 354 22.65 0.12 -0.14
CA SER A 354 23.17 -1.23 -0.04
C SER A 354 22.07 -2.28 -0.18
N CYS A 355 22.38 -3.37 -0.91
CA CYS A 355 21.55 -4.55 -0.98
C CYS A 355 22.40 -5.81 -1.16
N PRO A 356 21.92 -7.00 -0.75
CA PRO A 356 22.58 -8.26 -1.03
C PRO A 356 22.63 -8.54 -2.54
N THR A 357 23.79 -8.90 -3.05
CA THR A 357 24.00 -9.22 -4.49
C THR A 357 23.72 -10.69 -4.82
N LEU A 358 23.70 -11.58 -3.83
CA LEU A 358 23.32 -12.99 -4.00
C LEU A 358 21.96 -13.24 -3.31
N LEU A 359 20.95 -13.45 -4.11
CA LEU A 359 19.58 -13.68 -3.66
C LEU A 359 19.20 -15.15 -3.83
N ARG A 360 18.22 -15.61 -3.06
CA ARG A 360 17.68 -16.97 -3.15
C ARG A 360 16.17 -16.96 -2.97
N ALA A 361 15.47 -17.75 -3.77
CA ALA A 361 14.02 -17.89 -3.66
C ALA A 361 13.60 -18.27 -2.23
N LYS A 362 12.45 -17.77 -1.78
CA LYS A 362 11.85 -17.96 -0.44
C LYS A 362 12.65 -17.37 0.73
N GLN A 363 13.84 -16.83 0.53
CA GLN A 363 14.61 -16.17 1.59
C GLN A 363 14.23 -14.69 1.72
N THR A 364 14.43 -14.18 2.92
CA THR A 364 14.24 -12.76 3.26
C THR A 364 15.60 -12.09 3.31
N PHE A 365 15.64 -10.89 2.77
CA PHE A 365 16.79 -10.02 2.74
C PHE A 365 16.39 -8.62 3.20
N THR A 366 17.37 -7.80 3.57
CA THR A 366 17.17 -6.38 3.88
C THR A 366 18.03 -5.55 2.94
N LEU A 367 17.47 -4.47 2.44
CA LEU A 367 18.22 -3.43 1.74
C LEU A 367 18.15 -2.12 2.53
N GLN A 368 19.14 -1.26 2.31
CA GLN A 368 19.18 0.10 2.82
C GLN A 368 19.21 1.07 1.64
N GLY A 369 18.59 2.20 1.83
CA GLY A 369 18.51 3.23 0.81
C GLY A 369 18.05 4.56 1.38
N GLU A 370 17.88 5.52 0.49
CA GLU A 370 17.37 6.86 0.79
C GLU A 370 16.07 7.08 0.02
N GLN A 371 15.19 7.89 0.58
CA GLN A 371 13.89 8.22 -0.03
C GLN A 371 13.06 6.98 -0.43
N LEU A 372 13.17 5.88 0.33
CA LEU A 372 12.47 4.61 0.03
C LEU A 372 10.95 4.72 0.15
N THR A 373 10.45 5.77 0.80
CA THR A 373 9.01 6.05 0.96
C THR A 373 8.52 7.21 0.08
N GLY A 374 9.39 7.70 -0.84
CA GLY A 374 9.03 8.73 -1.81
C GLY A 374 8.78 10.10 -1.21
N LEU A 375 8.26 11.01 -2.02
CA LEU A 375 8.05 12.42 -1.67
C LEU A 375 6.59 12.73 -1.30
N SER A 376 5.68 11.79 -1.51
CA SER A 376 4.22 11.99 -1.36
C SER A 376 3.56 10.65 -1.12
N GLN A 377 2.34 10.65 -0.58
CA GLN A 377 1.45 9.47 -0.60
C GLN A 377 0.93 9.19 -2.01
N ALA A 378 1.05 10.15 -2.91
CA ALA A 378 0.76 10.18 -4.34
C ALA A 378 -0.70 10.05 -4.73
N VAL A 379 -1.50 9.25 -4.07
CA VAL A 379 -2.91 9.01 -4.43
C VAL A 379 -3.80 9.41 -3.26
N SER A 380 -4.88 10.08 -3.57
CA SER A 380 -5.89 10.53 -2.60
C SER A 380 -7.28 10.40 -3.20
N TYR A 381 -8.22 10.10 -2.35
CA TYR A 381 -9.64 10.10 -2.65
C TYR A 381 -10.37 10.58 -1.40
N GLY A 382 -10.66 11.89 -1.30
CA GLY A 382 -11.40 12.46 -0.18
C GLY A 382 -10.99 11.84 1.17
N ASP A 383 -11.95 11.37 1.89
CA ASP A 383 -11.86 10.66 3.16
C ASP A 383 -11.49 9.18 3.03
N ASP A 384 -11.72 8.54 1.91
CA ASP A 384 -11.23 7.19 1.57
C ASP A 384 -9.68 7.14 1.43
N ALA A 385 -8.96 7.45 2.48
CA ALA A 385 -7.52 7.78 2.44
C ALA A 385 -6.57 6.62 2.03
N GLY A 386 -7.09 5.43 1.78
CA GLY A 386 -6.28 4.20 1.71
C GLY A 386 -5.46 3.97 0.45
N LEU A 387 -5.49 4.86 -0.51
CA LEU A 387 -4.90 4.66 -1.84
C LEU A 387 -3.40 4.99 -1.91
N ALA A 388 -2.79 5.37 -0.80
CA ALA A 388 -1.38 5.76 -0.72
C ALA A 388 -0.42 4.66 -1.22
N THR A 389 0.67 5.07 -1.89
CA THR A 389 1.67 4.17 -2.49
C THR A 389 3.09 4.50 -2.05
N ASN A 390 3.25 5.21 -0.92
CA ASN A 390 4.52 5.70 -0.36
C ASN A 390 5.27 4.64 0.46
N TYR A 391 5.44 3.46 -0.10
CA TYR A 391 6.27 2.39 0.49
C TYR A 391 7.08 1.67 -0.60
N PRO A 392 8.29 1.18 -0.24
CA PRO A 392 9.17 0.58 -1.23
C PRO A 392 8.64 -0.77 -1.70
N LEU A 393 8.57 -0.95 -3.01
CA LEU A 393 8.46 -2.26 -3.67
C LEU A 393 9.83 -2.68 -4.17
N VAL A 394 10.18 -3.95 -4.03
CA VAL A 394 11.41 -4.50 -4.61
C VAL A 394 11.06 -5.27 -5.87
N ARG A 395 11.49 -4.76 -7.01
CA ARG A 395 11.30 -5.34 -8.34
C ARG A 395 12.59 -6.01 -8.81
N ILE A 396 12.49 -7.26 -9.27
CA ILE A 396 13.61 -8.01 -9.82
C ILE A 396 13.29 -8.42 -11.25
N ARG A 397 14.16 -8.05 -12.19
CA ARG A 397 14.05 -8.39 -13.60
C ARG A 397 15.18 -9.36 -13.98
N ASN A 398 14.83 -10.57 -14.41
CA ASN A 398 15.80 -11.52 -14.95
C ASN A 398 16.36 -11.02 -16.29
N ILE A 399 17.68 -10.95 -16.44
CA ILE A 399 18.30 -10.34 -17.63
C ILE A 399 18.09 -11.21 -18.87
N LYS A 400 18.08 -12.53 -18.71
CA LYS A 400 17.98 -13.46 -19.83
C LYS A 400 16.57 -13.53 -20.41
N THR A 401 15.54 -13.56 -19.56
CA THR A 401 14.14 -13.73 -19.97
C THR A 401 13.39 -12.41 -20.06
N GLY A 402 13.87 -11.35 -19.40
CA GLY A 402 13.15 -10.10 -19.21
C GLY A 402 11.97 -10.21 -18.24
N HIS A 403 11.77 -11.37 -17.59
CA HIS A 403 10.68 -11.55 -16.65
C HIS A 403 10.88 -10.73 -15.38
N VAL A 404 9.81 -10.12 -14.92
CA VAL A 404 9.74 -9.26 -13.75
C VAL A 404 8.99 -9.96 -12.63
N ARG A 405 9.50 -9.83 -11.40
CA ARG A 405 8.82 -10.26 -10.19
C ARG A 405 8.97 -9.19 -9.11
N TYR A 406 7.88 -8.89 -8.42
CA TYR A 406 7.91 -8.10 -7.21
C TYR A 406 8.11 -9.02 -6.01
N CYS A 407 9.01 -8.63 -5.13
CA CYS A 407 9.23 -9.28 -3.84
C CYS A 407 8.35 -8.60 -2.81
N ARG A 408 7.60 -9.35 -2.01
CA ARG A 408 6.85 -8.74 -0.91
C ARG A 408 7.81 -8.03 0.03
N THR A 409 7.59 -6.75 0.25
CA THR A 409 8.34 -5.92 1.19
C THR A 409 7.60 -5.76 2.52
N PHE A 410 8.32 -5.48 3.59
CA PHE A 410 7.80 -5.33 4.94
C PHE A 410 8.88 -4.80 5.88
N ASN A 411 8.49 -4.43 7.11
CA ASN A 411 9.38 -3.84 8.12
C ASN A 411 10.09 -2.59 7.57
N HIS A 412 9.33 -1.72 6.91
CA HIS A 412 9.86 -0.42 6.51
C HIS A 412 10.28 0.37 7.74
N SER A 413 11.44 1.02 7.71
CA SER A 413 11.95 1.79 8.86
C SER A 413 11.10 3.00 9.18
N THR A 414 10.40 3.54 8.18
CA THR A 414 9.49 4.67 8.31
C THR A 414 8.39 4.61 7.25
N MET A 415 7.30 5.37 7.46
CA MET A 415 6.25 5.66 6.48
C MET A 415 6.18 7.17 6.17
N ALA A 416 7.16 7.96 6.63
CA ALA A 416 7.27 9.39 6.31
C ALA A 416 7.44 9.61 4.79
N VAL A 417 7.14 10.82 4.33
CA VAL A 417 7.40 11.27 2.95
C VAL A 417 8.49 12.33 2.94
N GLY A 418 9.20 12.51 1.82
CA GLY A 418 10.18 13.58 1.68
C GLY A 418 11.36 13.50 2.64
N THR A 419 11.87 12.31 2.92
CA THR A 419 12.90 12.04 3.96
C THR A 419 14.32 12.44 3.56
N GLY A 420 14.51 12.91 2.32
CA GLY A 420 15.82 13.32 1.79
C GLY A 420 16.89 12.22 1.92
N GLU A 421 18.09 12.59 2.35
CA GLU A 421 19.27 11.71 2.52
C GLU A 421 19.21 10.85 3.81
N THR A 422 18.06 10.78 4.49
CA THR A 422 17.92 9.92 5.67
C THR A 422 17.94 8.46 5.26
N THR A 423 18.92 7.71 5.73
CA THR A 423 19.03 6.28 5.45
C THR A 423 17.85 5.51 6.03
N GLN A 424 17.17 4.79 5.18
CA GLN A 424 16.03 3.94 5.46
C GLN A 424 16.36 2.47 5.18
N HIS A 425 15.51 1.56 5.64
CA HIS A 425 15.62 0.15 5.27
C HIS A 425 14.24 -0.48 5.06
N THR A 426 14.24 -1.54 4.27
CA THR A 426 13.11 -2.45 4.11
C THR A 426 13.58 -3.88 4.02
N SER A 427 12.79 -4.80 4.55
CA SER A 427 12.97 -6.23 4.31
C SER A 427 12.16 -6.65 3.09
N PHE A 428 12.69 -7.61 2.32
CA PHE A 428 11.96 -8.17 1.18
C PHE A 428 12.12 -9.68 1.10
N LYS A 429 11.05 -10.39 0.73
CA LYS A 429 11.03 -11.83 0.55
C LYS A 429 11.00 -12.18 -0.93
N VAL A 430 12.05 -12.87 -1.39
CA VAL A 430 12.13 -13.34 -2.77
C VAL A 430 11.08 -14.42 -3.03
N PRO A 431 10.18 -14.27 -4.03
CA PRO A 431 9.11 -15.22 -4.28
C PRO A 431 9.63 -16.62 -4.67
N ALA A 432 8.84 -17.64 -4.38
CA ALA A 432 9.20 -19.04 -4.67
C ALA A 432 9.46 -19.32 -6.16
N GLY A 433 8.74 -18.61 -7.05
CA GLY A 433 8.86 -18.73 -8.50
C GLY A 433 9.92 -17.82 -9.14
N MET A 434 10.85 -17.24 -8.37
CA MET A 434 11.91 -16.42 -8.90
C MET A 434 12.86 -17.24 -9.77
N GLU A 435 13.13 -16.77 -10.99
CA GLU A 435 14.06 -17.38 -11.92
C GLU A 435 15.50 -17.19 -11.47
N GLN A 436 16.32 -18.23 -11.66
CA GLN A 436 17.74 -18.20 -11.33
C GLN A 436 18.55 -17.48 -12.40
N GLY A 437 19.70 -16.94 -11.98
CA GLY A 437 20.69 -16.29 -12.85
C GLY A 437 20.84 -14.81 -12.57
N GLU A 438 21.52 -14.13 -13.49
CA GLU A 438 21.72 -12.69 -13.42
C GLU A 438 20.42 -11.92 -13.55
N ALA A 439 20.25 -10.94 -12.69
CA ALA A 439 19.06 -10.11 -12.62
C ALA A 439 19.41 -8.65 -12.24
N GLU A 440 18.47 -7.77 -12.44
CA GLU A 440 18.49 -6.39 -11.97
C GLU A 440 17.45 -6.22 -10.88
N LEU A 441 17.88 -5.65 -9.76
CA LEU A 441 17.02 -5.29 -8.64
C LEU A 441 16.86 -3.79 -8.60
N GLU A 442 15.62 -3.33 -8.44
CA GLU A 442 15.26 -1.93 -8.28
C GLU A 442 14.30 -1.80 -7.10
N VAL A 443 14.35 -0.67 -6.43
CA VAL A 443 13.27 -0.22 -5.54
C VAL A 443 12.33 0.67 -6.34
N VAL A 444 11.03 0.46 -6.18
CA VAL A 444 10.01 1.29 -6.81
C VAL A 444 9.12 1.87 -5.73
N VAL A 445 8.96 3.18 -5.72
CA VAL A 445 8.01 3.90 -4.86
C VAL A 445 7.28 4.96 -5.68
N ASN A 446 5.98 5.12 -5.47
CA ASN A 446 5.16 6.06 -6.25
C ASN A 446 5.39 5.94 -7.77
N GLY A 447 5.52 4.71 -8.28
CA GLY A 447 5.77 4.44 -9.69
C GLY A 447 7.15 4.86 -10.20
N ILE A 448 8.05 5.35 -9.33
CA ILE A 448 9.40 5.80 -9.66
C ILE A 448 10.41 4.72 -9.24
N ALA A 449 11.22 4.26 -10.18
CA ALA A 449 12.25 3.26 -9.93
C ALA A 449 13.60 3.90 -9.58
N SER A 450 14.35 3.28 -8.65
CA SER A 450 15.76 3.55 -8.42
C SER A 450 16.61 3.18 -9.62
N GLU A 451 17.89 3.55 -9.62
CA GLU A 451 18.88 2.90 -10.46
C GLU A 451 18.96 1.40 -10.13
N ALA A 452 19.18 0.58 -11.17
CA ALA A 452 19.19 -0.87 -11.03
C ALA A 452 20.52 -1.37 -10.45
N VAL A 453 20.45 -2.27 -9.49
CA VAL A 453 21.61 -2.98 -8.93
C VAL A 453 21.68 -4.39 -9.51
N ARG A 454 22.86 -4.81 -9.98
CA ARG A 454 23.08 -6.18 -10.47
C ARG A 454 23.11 -7.16 -9.31
N VAL A 455 22.26 -8.18 -9.40
CA VAL A 455 22.15 -9.27 -8.43
C VAL A 455 22.20 -10.62 -9.14
N ASN A 456 22.49 -11.68 -8.41
CA ASN A 456 22.39 -13.05 -8.90
C ASN A 456 21.39 -13.83 -8.05
N VAL A 457 20.42 -14.47 -8.70
CA VAL A 457 19.46 -15.33 -8.02
C VAL A 457 19.97 -16.76 -8.09
N GLY A 458 20.48 -17.26 -6.97
CA GLY A 458 20.98 -18.63 -6.84
C GLY A 458 19.86 -19.64 -6.57
N PRO A 459 20.17 -20.94 -6.58
CA PRO A 459 19.23 -21.98 -6.23
C PRO A 459 18.76 -21.84 -4.78
N PHE A 460 17.52 -22.28 -4.53
CA PHE A 460 17.01 -22.38 -3.17
C PHE A 460 17.82 -23.44 -2.40
N LEU A 461 18.59 -23.00 -1.40
CA LEU A 461 19.27 -23.89 -0.48
C LEU A 461 18.45 -23.92 0.82
N LEU A 462 17.85 -25.06 1.12
CA LEU A 462 17.31 -25.34 2.45
C LEU A 462 18.49 -25.52 3.40
N HIS A 463 18.82 -24.48 4.17
CA HIS A 463 19.69 -24.62 5.32
C HIS A 463 18.82 -25.10 6.49
N PHE A 464 18.76 -26.41 6.70
CA PHE A 464 18.30 -26.98 7.96
C PHE A 464 19.45 -26.89 8.97
N HIS A 465 19.57 -25.82 9.68
CA HIS A 465 20.28 -25.79 10.94
C HIS A 465 19.27 -26.15 12.03
N LEU A 466 18.90 -27.43 12.10
CA LEU A 466 18.18 -27.92 13.25
C LEU A 466 19.24 -28.17 14.32
N ASP A 467 19.35 -27.25 15.27
CA ASP A 467 20.07 -27.53 16.53
C ASP A 467 19.46 -28.80 17.12
N GLU A 468 20.25 -29.86 17.19
CA GLU A 468 19.81 -31.17 17.65
C GLU A 468 19.22 -31.12 19.07
N ALA A 469 19.73 -30.20 19.93
CA ALA A 469 19.22 -29.95 21.25
C ALA A 469 17.81 -29.29 21.19
N ALA A 470 17.60 -28.30 20.31
CA ALA A 470 16.30 -27.63 20.14
C ALA A 470 15.24 -28.60 19.55
N VAL A 471 15.64 -29.47 18.61
CA VAL A 471 14.74 -30.50 18.05
C VAL A 471 14.37 -31.54 19.10
N ASN A 472 15.32 -32.02 19.87
CA ASN A 472 15.05 -32.96 20.95
C ASN A 472 14.20 -32.34 22.05
N GLN A 473 14.39 -31.07 22.37
CA GLN A 473 13.55 -30.31 23.32
C GLN A 473 12.12 -30.19 22.78
N LEU A 474 11.95 -29.86 21.49
CA LEU A 474 10.62 -29.77 20.84
C LEU A 474 9.92 -31.14 20.84
N ILE A 475 10.64 -32.21 20.48
CA ILE A 475 10.11 -33.61 20.51
C ILE A 475 9.72 -33.98 21.95
N GLY A 476 10.56 -33.68 22.94
CA GLY A 476 10.27 -33.91 24.36
C GLY A 476 9.03 -33.13 24.81
N SER A 477 8.93 -31.87 24.48
CA SER A 477 7.75 -31.03 24.83
C SER A 477 6.45 -31.52 24.17
N LEU A 478 6.53 -32.04 22.95
CA LEU A 478 5.39 -32.63 22.24
C LEU A 478 5.03 -34.04 22.77
N ALA A 479 6.00 -34.80 23.24
CA ALA A 479 5.79 -36.18 23.77
C ALA A 479 5.23 -36.17 25.20
N ASP A 480 5.71 -35.27 26.06
CA ASP A 480 5.46 -35.31 27.50
C ASP A 480 4.55 -34.17 28.00
N GLY A 481 4.24 -33.17 27.14
CA GLY A 481 3.43 -32.00 27.50
C GLY A 481 1.95 -32.12 27.14
N PRO A 482 1.08 -31.39 27.83
CA PRO A 482 -0.31 -31.29 27.43
C PRO A 482 -0.42 -30.64 26.03
N LEU A 483 -1.22 -31.27 25.16
CA LEU A 483 -1.54 -30.69 23.85
C LEU A 483 -2.38 -29.44 24.04
N TRP A 484 -1.95 -28.34 23.39
CA TRP A 484 -2.66 -27.07 23.39
C TRP A 484 -3.18 -26.79 21.97
N VAL A 485 -4.43 -26.34 21.85
CA VAL A 485 -4.98 -25.81 20.60
C VAL A 485 -5.16 -24.30 20.76
N LEU A 486 -4.91 -23.56 19.70
CA LEU A 486 -5.22 -22.13 19.65
C LEU A 486 -6.76 -21.97 19.60
N GLY A 487 -7.33 -21.52 20.71
CA GLY A 487 -8.70 -21.10 20.77
C GLY A 487 -8.82 -19.58 20.57
N PRO A 488 -10.03 -19.06 20.39
CA PRO A 488 -10.28 -17.63 20.14
C PRO A 488 -9.81 -16.68 21.26
N HIS A 489 -9.43 -17.21 22.42
CA HIS A 489 -8.94 -16.43 23.58
C HIS A 489 -7.57 -16.92 24.08
N GLY A 490 -6.77 -17.58 23.23
CA GLY A 490 -5.43 -18.08 23.58
C GLY A 490 -5.35 -19.62 23.64
N PRO A 491 -4.15 -20.16 23.98
CA PRO A 491 -3.95 -21.61 24.00
C PRO A 491 -4.83 -22.29 25.06
N VAL A 492 -5.57 -23.32 24.65
CA VAL A 492 -6.47 -24.11 25.51
C VAL A 492 -5.94 -25.56 25.59
N PRO A 493 -5.82 -26.17 26.78
CA PRO A 493 -5.39 -27.57 26.90
C PRO A 493 -6.44 -28.52 26.31
N VAL A 494 -6.01 -29.56 25.59
CA VAL A 494 -6.89 -30.48 24.83
C VAL A 494 -7.70 -31.44 25.72
N ASP A 495 -7.36 -31.55 26.99
CA ASP A 495 -7.98 -32.48 27.93
C ASP A 495 -9.49 -32.24 28.25
N PRO A 496 -10.09 -31.05 28.09
CA PRO A 496 -11.53 -30.88 28.30
C PRO A 496 -12.43 -31.41 27.18
N TRP A 497 -11.89 -31.86 26.04
CA TRP A 497 -12.67 -32.09 24.81
C TRP A 497 -13.16 -33.52 24.57
N GLY A 498 -12.92 -34.42 25.53
CA GLY A 498 -13.41 -35.79 25.51
C GLY A 498 -12.58 -36.78 24.67
N PRO A 499 -12.80 -38.08 24.86
CA PRO A 499 -11.87 -39.15 24.39
C PRO A 499 -11.77 -39.29 22.86
N LYS A 500 -12.65 -38.71 22.08
CA LYS A 500 -12.61 -38.76 20.62
C LYS A 500 -11.68 -37.71 20.00
N ILE A 501 -11.64 -36.52 20.58
CA ILE A 501 -10.77 -35.45 20.15
C ILE A 501 -9.34 -35.69 20.67
N GLY A 502 -9.19 -36.22 21.88
CA GLY A 502 -7.90 -36.62 22.43
C GLY A 502 -7.16 -37.62 21.53
N LYS A 503 -7.84 -38.64 21.01
CA LYS A 503 -7.22 -39.61 20.08
C LYS A 503 -6.81 -39.01 18.73
N GLN A 504 -7.55 -38.07 18.21
CA GLN A 504 -7.21 -37.36 16.96
C GLN A 504 -6.02 -36.40 17.17
N ALA A 505 -5.94 -35.76 18.32
CA ALA A 505 -4.84 -34.89 18.69
C ALA A 505 -3.57 -35.67 18.97
N GLU A 506 -3.65 -36.85 19.60
CA GLU A 506 -2.52 -37.79 19.77
C GLU A 506 -2.00 -38.28 18.43
N ALA A 507 -2.87 -38.68 17.51
CA ALA A 507 -2.48 -39.10 16.17
C ALA A 507 -1.80 -37.99 15.37
N ALA A 508 -2.30 -36.76 15.47
CA ALA A 508 -1.69 -35.60 14.85
C ALA A 508 -0.32 -35.26 15.45
N ARG A 509 -0.18 -35.35 16.78
CA ARG A 509 1.10 -35.22 17.49
C ARG A 509 2.14 -36.23 16.99
N ASP A 510 1.77 -37.50 16.90
CA ASP A 510 2.67 -38.57 16.45
C ASP A 510 3.08 -38.35 14.98
N GLN A 511 2.19 -37.85 14.13
CA GLN A 511 2.50 -37.44 12.75
C GLN A 511 3.50 -36.29 12.70
N ILE A 512 3.33 -35.28 13.54
CA ILE A 512 4.24 -34.12 13.64
C ILE A 512 5.63 -34.60 14.12
N ILE A 513 5.70 -35.43 15.16
CA ILE A 513 6.96 -35.97 15.67
C ILE A 513 7.67 -36.79 14.58
N THR A 514 6.94 -37.57 13.82
CA THR A 514 7.50 -38.37 12.71
C THR A 514 8.04 -37.45 11.61
N ALA A 515 7.27 -36.46 11.19
CA ALA A 515 7.69 -35.49 10.17
C ALA A 515 8.92 -34.68 10.60
N VAL A 516 9.02 -34.30 11.87
CA VAL A 516 10.19 -33.58 12.41
C VAL A 516 11.44 -34.46 12.38
N ARG A 517 11.32 -35.74 12.71
CA ARG A 517 12.44 -36.71 12.63
C ARG A 517 12.89 -36.97 11.20
N GLU A 518 11.95 -37.09 10.25
CA GLU A 518 12.25 -37.23 8.83
C GLU A 518 12.98 -36.01 8.28
N LEU A 519 12.55 -34.81 8.66
CA LEU A 519 13.20 -33.54 8.29
C LEU A 519 14.62 -33.44 8.87
N GLN A 520 14.83 -33.89 10.11
CA GLN A 520 16.16 -33.97 10.73
C GLN A 520 17.09 -34.92 9.97
N GLN A 521 16.58 -36.06 9.57
CA GLN A 521 17.34 -37.06 8.81
C GLN A 521 17.73 -36.55 7.43
N LEU A 522 16.81 -35.88 6.72
CA LEU A 522 17.06 -35.22 5.46
C LEU A 522 18.09 -34.07 5.60
N GLY A 523 18.02 -33.29 6.66
CA GLY A 523 19.00 -32.23 6.96
C GLY A 523 20.42 -32.81 7.10
N ASN A 524 20.58 -33.91 7.81
CA ASN A 524 21.87 -34.58 7.98
C ASN A 524 22.41 -35.19 6.67
N GLU A 525 21.54 -35.67 5.77
CA GLU A 525 21.93 -36.16 4.44
C GLU A 525 22.39 -35.04 3.53
N VAL A 526 21.70 -33.90 3.55
CA VAL A 526 22.08 -32.70 2.79
C VAL A 526 23.44 -32.17 3.24
N GLU A 527 23.70 -32.13 4.56
CA GLU A 527 25.00 -31.70 5.09
C GLU A 527 26.16 -32.62 4.65
N LYS A 528 25.94 -33.94 4.65
CA LYS A 528 26.92 -34.91 4.13
C LYS A 528 27.20 -34.70 2.63
N LEU A 529 26.17 -34.44 1.84
CA LEU A 529 26.33 -34.16 0.40
C LEU A 529 27.10 -32.85 0.17
N ARG A 530 26.88 -31.85 1.02
CA ARG A 530 27.61 -30.60 0.99
C ARG A 530 29.09 -30.79 1.30
N GLU A 531 29.40 -31.51 2.39
CA GLU A 531 30.80 -31.85 2.72
C GLU A 531 31.51 -32.62 1.58
N GLN A 532 30.75 -33.43 0.85
CA GLN A 532 31.28 -34.12 -0.33
C GLN A 532 31.52 -33.16 -1.49
N ALA A 533 30.60 -32.22 -1.76
CA ALA A 533 30.74 -31.20 -2.80
C ALA A 533 31.92 -30.26 -2.50
N ASP A 534 32.05 -29.80 -1.26
CA ASP A 534 33.18 -28.95 -0.83
C ASP A 534 34.54 -29.66 -0.95
N ARG A 535 34.60 -30.99 -0.76
CA ARG A 535 35.81 -31.77 -1.02
C ARG A 535 36.14 -31.84 -2.52
N PHE A 536 35.12 -31.97 -3.39
CA PHE A 536 35.32 -31.95 -4.85
C PHE A 536 35.80 -30.60 -5.38
N GLU A 537 35.31 -29.50 -4.80
CA GLU A 537 35.79 -28.15 -5.16
C GLU A 537 37.22 -27.87 -4.67
N GLY A 538 37.63 -28.44 -3.55
CA GLY A 538 39.01 -28.36 -3.01
C GLY A 538 40.08 -29.15 -3.81
N GLU A 539 39.67 -30.12 -4.62
CA GLU A 539 40.59 -30.90 -5.49
C GLU A 539 40.83 -30.29 -6.88
N ILE A 540 40.10 -29.21 -7.23
CA ILE A 540 40.32 -28.47 -8.48
C ILE A 540 41.26 -27.27 -8.21
N GLU A 541 42.55 -27.53 -7.96
CA GLU A 541 43.56 -26.50 -8.10
C GLU A 541 43.67 -26.10 -9.58
N PRO A 542 43.70 -24.78 -9.93
CA PRO A 542 43.90 -24.37 -11.30
C PRO A 542 45.35 -24.66 -11.70
N SER A 543 45.58 -25.78 -12.35
CA SER A 543 46.85 -26.01 -13.08
C SER A 543 46.99 -24.89 -14.14
N ARG A 544 47.99 -24.07 -14.01
CA ARG A 544 48.43 -23.13 -15.04
C ARG A 544 48.78 -23.89 -16.32
N GLY A 545 47.86 -24.03 -17.22
CA GLY A 545 48.06 -24.63 -18.52
C GLY A 545 46.73 -24.78 -19.25
N GLY A 546 46.49 -23.93 -20.25
CA GLY A 546 45.24 -23.89 -20.98
C GLY A 546 44.86 -25.22 -21.64
N ILE A 547 43.65 -25.69 -21.38
CA ILE A 547 42.97 -26.64 -22.22
C ILE A 547 41.62 -26.03 -22.62
N ARG A 548 41.46 -25.80 -23.93
CA ARG A 548 40.14 -25.54 -24.53
C ARG A 548 39.31 -26.80 -24.46
N ALA A 549 38.24 -26.80 -23.73
CA ALA A 549 37.21 -27.84 -23.82
C ALA A 549 36.22 -27.45 -24.91
N THR A 550 36.15 -28.24 -25.97
CA THR A 550 35.10 -28.20 -26.98
C THR A 550 33.88 -28.94 -26.40
N VAL A 551 32.81 -28.26 -26.21
CA VAL A 551 31.52 -28.92 -25.86
C VAL A 551 30.84 -29.32 -27.15
N ALA A 552 30.66 -30.64 -27.36
CA ALA A 552 29.76 -31.19 -28.35
C ALA A 552 28.44 -31.54 -27.65
N HIS A 553 27.37 -30.98 -28.22
CA HIS A 553 25.91 -31.26 -28.09
C HIS A 553 25.27 -31.45 -26.71
#